data_261da8f1dc1277d01ea59b8da011ecb4
#
_entry.id   261da8f1dc1277d01ea59b8da011ecb4
#
_cell.length_a   1.000
_cell.length_b   1.000
_cell.length_c   1.000
_cell.angle_alpha   90.00
_cell.angle_beta   90.00
_cell.angle_gamma   90.00
#
_symmetry.space_group_name_H-M   'P 1'
#
loop_
_entity.id
_entity.type
_entity.pdbx_description
1 polymer ?
#
loop_
_entity_poly.entity_id
_entity_poly.type
_entity_poly.pdbx_seq_one_letter_code
_entity_poly.pdbx_strand_id
1 'polypeptide(L)'
;MRGTPAHIYFKNESVSPIGSHKLNSALAQAYYCKEEGITNVTTETGAGQWGAALSYAAKVFGLEAAVYQVKISYNQKPYRRSIMQTFGATVTASPSMSTRAGKDIITRNPNYQGSLGTAISEAIELAMTTPNCKYTLGSVLSHVTLHQTVIGLEAEKQMEMAGEYPDMIIGCFGGGSNFGGICFPFMRHTILEGKKTRYIAAEPASCPKLTRGKFQYDYGDEAGYTPLLPMFTLGHNFAPANIHAGGLRYHGAGVIVSQLLKDNLMEAVDIQQLESFRAGC
;
A
#
# COMPACT_ATOMS: atom_id res chain seq x y z
N MET A 1 13.95 -28.13 4.14
CA MET A 1 15.15 -27.29 4.34
C MET A 1 15.67 -26.90 2.98
N ARG A 2 15.96 -25.61 2.75
CA ARG A 2 16.18 -25.05 1.43
C ARG A 2 17.64 -24.99 0.98
N GLY A 3 18.51 -25.93 1.45
CA GLY A 3 19.92 -26.00 1.05
C GLY A 3 20.78 -24.78 1.39
N THR A 4 20.34 -23.95 2.34
CA THR A 4 21.07 -22.78 2.84
C THR A 4 21.30 -22.90 4.34
N PRO A 5 22.48 -22.49 4.86
CA PRO A 5 22.71 -22.39 6.30
C PRO A 5 22.04 -21.19 6.96
N ALA A 6 21.38 -20.31 6.18
CA ALA A 6 20.77 -19.10 6.71
C ALA A 6 19.58 -19.41 7.62
N HIS A 7 19.49 -18.70 8.73
CA HIS A 7 18.29 -18.66 9.56
C HIS A 7 17.29 -17.69 8.91
N ILE A 8 16.13 -18.19 8.49
CA ILE A 8 15.11 -17.43 7.77
C ILE A 8 13.90 -17.23 8.68
N TYR A 9 13.65 -15.98 9.03
CA TYR A 9 12.49 -15.56 9.80
C TYR A 9 11.49 -14.86 8.90
N PHE A 10 10.21 -14.88 9.25
CA PHE A 10 9.20 -14.05 8.62
C PHE A 10 8.28 -13.41 9.68
N LYS A 11 8.03 -12.13 9.55
CA LYS A 11 7.06 -11.42 10.38
C LYS A 11 5.67 -11.67 9.84
N ASN A 12 4.87 -12.43 10.58
CA ASN A 12 3.55 -12.88 10.14
C ASN A 12 2.46 -11.88 10.54
N GLU A 13 2.05 -11.02 9.63
CA GLU A 13 0.95 -10.08 9.77
C GLU A 13 -0.39 -10.62 9.23
N SER A 14 -0.44 -11.88 8.74
CA SER A 14 -1.66 -12.50 8.21
C SER A 14 -2.66 -12.92 9.30
N VAL A 15 -2.25 -12.91 10.56
CA VAL A 15 -3.08 -13.27 11.71
C VAL A 15 -4.03 -12.16 12.17
N SER A 16 -3.91 -10.96 11.59
CA SER A 16 -4.85 -9.87 11.84
C SER A 16 -6.27 -10.22 11.35
N PRO A 17 -7.35 -9.61 11.88
CA PRO A 17 -8.74 -9.89 11.47
C PRO A 17 -9.01 -9.78 9.97
N ILE A 18 -8.18 -9.02 9.25
CA ILE A 18 -8.31 -8.84 7.79
C ILE A 18 -7.18 -9.51 6.99
N GLY A 19 -6.28 -10.23 7.65
CA GLY A 19 -5.20 -11.00 7.03
C GLY A 19 -4.08 -10.16 6.41
N SER A 20 -3.80 -8.95 6.90
CA SER A 20 -2.68 -8.13 6.42
C SER A 20 -2.25 -7.06 7.42
N HIS A 21 -1.00 -6.55 7.27
CA HIS A 21 -0.42 -5.46 8.04
C HIS A 21 -1.19 -4.13 7.92
N LYS A 22 -2.02 -3.97 6.91
CA LYS A 22 -2.70 -2.69 6.62
C LYS A 22 -3.62 -2.24 7.73
N LEU A 23 -4.11 -3.18 8.55
CA LEU A 23 -4.97 -2.87 9.69
C LEU A 23 -4.32 -1.92 10.69
N ASN A 24 -3.01 -2.01 10.92
CA ASN A 24 -2.28 -1.13 11.84
C ASN A 24 -2.49 0.36 11.49
N SER A 25 -2.33 0.71 10.21
CA SER A 25 -2.56 2.09 9.78
C SER A 25 -4.05 2.44 9.67
N ALA A 26 -4.91 1.48 9.30
CA ALA A 26 -6.34 1.74 9.20
C ALA A 26 -6.96 2.11 10.55
N LEU A 27 -6.58 1.40 11.61
CA LEU A 27 -7.01 1.72 12.97
C LEU A 27 -6.55 3.10 13.41
N ALA A 28 -5.28 3.45 13.17
CA ALA A 28 -4.75 4.76 13.51
C ALA A 28 -5.49 5.89 12.76
N GLN A 29 -5.67 5.75 11.43
CA GLN A 29 -6.35 6.77 10.64
C GLN A 29 -7.83 6.91 11.03
N ALA A 30 -8.54 5.80 11.26
CA ALA A 30 -9.94 5.83 11.69
C ALA A 30 -10.09 6.44 13.09
N TYR A 31 -9.16 6.13 14.02
CA TYR A 31 -9.13 6.74 15.34
C TYR A 31 -9.00 8.26 15.27
N TYR A 32 -8.00 8.77 14.53
CA TYR A 32 -7.80 10.21 14.41
C TYR A 32 -8.98 10.89 13.68
N CYS A 33 -9.56 10.27 12.66
CA CYS A 33 -10.78 10.78 12.05
C CYS A 33 -11.91 10.91 13.07
N LYS A 34 -12.10 9.90 13.94
CA LYS A 34 -13.11 9.94 14.99
C LYS A 34 -12.86 11.06 15.99
N GLU A 35 -11.62 11.23 16.47
CA GLU A 35 -11.23 12.29 17.41
C GLU A 35 -11.46 13.69 16.84
N GLU A 36 -11.34 13.86 15.51
CA GLU A 36 -11.60 15.11 14.81
C GLU A 36 -13.10 15.34 14.48
N GLY A 37 -14.01 14.47 14.92
CA GLY A 37 -15.44 14.58 14.66
C GLY A 37 -15.85 14.24 13.23
N ILE A 38 -14.99 13.55 12.47
CA ILE A 38 -15.30 13.04 11.14
C ILE A 38 -16.29 11.88 11.26
N THR A 39 -17.24 11.82 10.35
CA THR A 39 -18.27 10.77 10.31
C THR A 39 -18.13 9.86 9.10
N ASN A 40 -17.48 10.32 8.04
CA ASN A 40 -17.33 9.58 6.79
C ASN A 40 -15.86 9.48 6.39
N VAL A 41 -15.45 8.32 5.91
CA VAL A 41 -14.12 8.10 5.34
C VAL A 41 -14.24 7.49 3.95
N THR A 42 -13.40 7.99 3.03
CA THR A 42 -13.29 7.42 1.69
C THR A 42 -11.92 6.86 1.44
N THR A 43 -11.83 5.89 0.55
CA THR A 43 -10.55 5.36 0.11
C THR A 43 -10.64 4.63 -1.22
N GLU A 44 -9.50 4.41 -1.81
CA GLU A 44 -9.31 3.46 -2.91
C GLU A 44 -8.86 2.09 -2.40
N THR A 45 -8.98 1.08 -3.24
CA THR A 45 -8.30 -0.20 -3.02
C THR A 45 -8.02 -0.91 -4.35
N GLY A 46 -6.83 -1.47 -4.51
CA GLY A 46 -6.48 -2.32 -5.65
C GLY A 46 -7.08 -3.71 -5.47
N ALA A 47 -6.33 -4.61 -4.83
CA ALA A 47 -6.75 -5.99 -4.61
C ALA A 47 -7.81 -6.19 -3.50
N GLY A 48 -8.20 -5.13 -2.79
CA GLY A 48 -9.21 -5.15 -1.73
C GLY A 48 -8.65 -5.22 -0.30
N GLN A 49 -7.35 -5.36 -0.10
CA GLN A 49 -6.76 -5.48 1.25
C GLN A 49 -6.89 -4.20 2.06
N TRP A 50 -6.58 -3.04 1.46
CA TRP A 50 -6.72 -1.77 2.15
C TRP A 50 -8.18 -1.42 2.42
N GLY A 51 -9.04 -1.59 1.43
CA GLY A 51 -10.48 -1.39 1.60
C GLY A 51 -11.06 -2.24 2.74
N ALA A 52 -10.67 -3.52 2.85
CA ALA A 52 -11.10 -4.38 3.96
C ALA A 52 -10.57 -3.89 5.31
N ALA A 53 -9.32 -3.43 5.38
CA ALA A 53 -8.73 -2.88 6.60
C ALA A 53 -9.46 -1.63 7.07
N LEU A 54 -9.72 -0.69 6.16
CA LEU A 54 -10.44 0.54 6.48
C LEU A 54 -11.90 0.24 6.86
N SER A 55 -12.58 -0.65 6.14
CA SER A 55 -13.97 -1.03 6.46
C SER A 55 -14.09 -1.60 7.87
N TYR A 56 -13.14 -2.46 8.27
CA TYR A 56 -13.06 -2.98 9.64
C TYR A 56 -12.84 -1.85 10.66
N ALA A 57 -11.82 -1.01 10.42
CA ALA A 57 -11.49 0.08 11.34
C ALA A 57 -12.64 1.10 11.46
N ALA A 58 -13.28 1.46 10.34
CA ALA A 58 -14.44 2.33 10.33
C ALA A 58 -15.59 1.76 11.17
N LYS A 59 -15.86 0.45 11.04
CA LYS A 59 -16.87 -0.23 11.88
C LYS A 59 -16.54 -0.15 13.36
N VAL A 60 -15.27 -0.35 13.73
CA VAL A 60 -14.80 -0.27 15.14
C VAL A 60 -15.03 1.13 15.72
N PHE A 61 -14.77 2.17 14.95
CA PHE A 61 -14.86 3.56 15.42
C PHE A 61 -16.20 4.24 15.08
N GLY A 62 -17.17 3.53 14.49
CA GLY A 62 -18.49 4.05 14.16
C GLY A 62 -18.48 5.09 13.04
N LEU A 63 -17.61 4.92 12.04
CA LEU A 63 -17.52 5.74 10.84
C LEU A 63 -18.19 5.05 9.65
N GLU A 64 -18.77 5.83 8.75
CA GLU A 64 -19.22 5.33 7.44
C GLU A 64 -18.04 5.27 6.46
N ALA A 65 -17.91 4.17 5.72
CA ALA A 65 -16.81 3.98 4.78
C ALA A 65 -17.30 3.80 3.34
N ALA A 66 -16.70 4.55 2.40
CA ALA A 66 -16.90 4.39 0.97
C ALA A 66 -15.58 4.00 0.28
N VAL A 67 -15.59 2.90 -0.45
CA VAL A 67 -14.40 2.29 -1.05
C VAL A 67 -14.51 2.22 -2.56
N TYR A 68 -13.58 2.82 -3.29
CA TYR A 68 -13.42 2.68 -4.73
C TYR A 68 -12.43 1.55 -5.01
N GLN A 69 -12.91 0.44 -5.56
CA GLN A 69 -12.08 -0.72 -5.89
C GLN A 69 -11.78 -0.77 -7.37
N VAL A 70 -10.50 -0.92 -7.74
CA VAL A 70 -10.07 -1.09 -9.14
C VAL A 70 -10.88 -2.16 -9.83
N LYS A 71 -11.55 -1.82 -10.94
CA LYS A 71 -12.59 -2.61 -11.62
C LYS A 71 -12.18 -4.05 -11.94
N ILE A 72 -10.96 -4.25 -12.44
CA ILE A 72 -10.47 -5.60 -12.70
C ILE A 72 -10.45 -6.46 -11.44
N SER A 73 -10.00 -5.91 -10.31
CA SER A 73 -9.96 -6.63 -9.04
C SER A 73 -11.34 -6.79 -8.42
N TYR A 74 -12.23 -5.82 -8.60
CA TYR A 74 -13.62 -5.90 -8.18
C TYR A 74 -14.32 -7.10 -8.80
N ASN A 75 -14.07 -7.37 -10.09
CA ASN A 75 -14.63 -8.51 -10.81
C ASN A 75 -13.93 -9.84 -10.47
N GLN A 76 -12.60 -9.84 -10.37
CA GLN A 76 -11.82 -11.07 -10.13
C GLN A 76 -11.84 -11.55 -8.67
N LYS A 77 -12.13 -10.65 -7.71
CA LYS A 77 -12.04 -10.93 -6.26
C LYS A 77 -13.33 -10.57 -5.53
N PRO A 78 -14.47 -11.20 -5.85
CA PRO A 78 -15.78 -10.86 -5.29
C PRO A 78 -15.84 -10.99 -3.76
N TYR A 79 -15.12 -11.97 -3.18
CA TYR A 79 -15.08 -12.17 -1.72
C TYR A 79 -14.47 -10.97 -0.96
N ARG A 80 -13.54 -10.23 -1.55
CA ARG A 80 -13.02 -9.01 -0.93
C ARG A 80 -14.09 -7.94 -0.77
N ARG A 81 -14.94 -7.78 -1.78
CA ARG A 81 -16.11 -6.90 -1.71
C ARG A 81 -17.06 -7.35 -0.62
N SER A 82 -17.38 -8.65 -0.54
CA SER A 82 -18.26 -9.20 0.51
C SER A 82 -17.74 -8.90 1.92
N ILE A 83 -16.44 -9.07 2.15
CA ILE A 83 -15.81 -8.72 3.44
C ILE A 83 -16.02 -7.24 3.78
N MET A 84 -15.74 -6.33 2.84
CA MET A 84 -15.93 -4.89 3.05
C MET A 84 -17.37 -4.54 3.37
N GLN A 85 -18.33 -5.13 2.64
CA GLN A 85 -19.76 -4.93 2.85
C GLN A 85 -20.25 -5.53 4.18
N THR A 86 -19.67 -6.65 4.64
CA THR A 86 -19.96 -7.22 5.97
C THR A 86 -19.58 -6.26 7.09
N PHE A 87 -18.55 -5.48 6.92
CA PHE A 87 -18.18 -4.40 7.85
C PHE A 87 -18.96 -3.09 7.64
N GLY A 88 -19.91 -3.06 6.70
CA GLY A 88 -20.80 -1.91 6.46
C GLY A 88 -20.31 -0.93 5.40
N ALA A 89 -19.20 -1.18 4.72
CA ALA A 89 -18.71 -0.26 3.71
C ALA A 89 -19.49 -0.33 2.39
N THR A 90 -19.68 0.82 1.75
CA THR A 90 -20.10 0.91 0.35
C THR A 90 -18.91 0.68 -0.56
N VAL A 91 -19.04 -0.22 -1.55
CA VAL A 91 -17.95 -0.57 -2.46
C VAL A 91 -18.36 -0.32 -3.90
N THR A 92 -17.61 0.55 -4.57
CA THR A 92 -17.85 0.96 -5.97
C THR A 92 -16.69 0.51 -6.86
N ALA A 93 -17.00 -0.07 -8.02
CA ALA A 93 -15.98 -0.39 -9.03
C ALA A 93 -15.45 0.90 -9.68
N SER A 94 -14.12 1.08 -9.73
CA SER A 94 -13.45 2.24 -10.31
C SER A 94 -12.73 1.87 -11.62
N PRO A 95 -12.91 2.64 -12.72
CA PRO A 95 -13.66 3.90 -12.80
C PRO A 95 -15.18 3.71 -12.77
N SER A 96 -15.88 4.70 -12.23
CA SER A 96 -17.34 4.70 -12.07
C SER A 96 -17.99 5.92 -12.71
N MET A 97 -19.32 5.84 -12.89
CA MET A 97 -20.12 6.97 -13.34
C MET A 97 -20.60 7.87 -12.19
N SER A 98 -20.18 7.62 -10.95
CA SER A 98 -20.59 8.38 -9.76
C SER A 98 -19.77 9.65 -9.53
N THR A 99 -18.55 9.70 -10.08
CA THR A 99 -17.62 10.83 -9.96
C THR A 99 -17.32 11.48 -11.31
N ARG A 100 -16.85 12.73 -11.29
CA ARG A 100 -16.40 13.42 -12.50
C ARG A 100 -15.14 12.74 -13.06
N ALA A 101 -14.16 12.47 -12.18
CA ALA A 101 -12.91 11.81 -12.58
C ALA A 101 -13.18 10.45 -13.25
N GLY A 102 -14.07 9.64 -12.69
CA GLY A 102 -14.45 8.35 -13.28
C GLY A 102 -15.16 8.50 -14.63
N LYS A 103 -16.11 9.45 -14.76
CA LYS A 103 -16.80 9.76 -16.01
C LYS A 103 -15.83 10.18 -17.11
N ASP A 104 -14.91 11.07 -16.81
CA ASP A 104 -13.93 11.59 -17.78
C ASP A 104 -13.04 10.46 -18.31
N ILE A 105 -12.63 9.55 -17.45
CA ILE A 105 -11.81 8.39 -17.81
C ILE A 105 -12.60 7.38 -18.66
N ILE A 106 -13.84 7.05 -18.27
CA ILE A 106 -14.70 6.14 -19.04
C ILE A 106 -15.01 6.71 -20.43
N THR A 107 -15.23 8.03 -20.52
CA THR A 107 -15.49 8.69 -21.79
C THR A 107 -14.28 8.61 -22.72
N ARG A 108 -13.07 8.79 -22.19
CA ARG A 108 -11.83 8.67 -22.98
C ARG A 108 -11.50 7.22 -23.37
N ASN A 109 -11.78 6.28 -22.49
CA ASN A 109 -11.52 4.85 -22.72
C ASN A 109 -12.60 3.97 -22.07
N PRO A 110 -13.69 3.64 -22.78
CA PRO A 110 -14.81 2.84 -22.25
C PRO A 110 -14.42 1.45 -21.76
N ASN A 111 -13.33 0.88 -22.28
CA ASN A 111 -12.84 -0.47 -21.93
C ASN A 111 -11.78 -0.46 -20.82
N TYR A 112 -11.48 0.70 -20.25
CA TYR A 112 -10.46 0.82 -19.22
C TYR A 112 -10.82 0.02 -17.96
N GLN A 113 -9.89 -0.79 -17.50
CA GLN A 113 -10.09 -1.68 -16.34
C GLN A 113 -9.73 -1.03 -15.00
N GLY A 114 -9.34 0.23 -15.02
CA GLY A 114 -8.98 1.02 -13.85
C GLY A 114 -7.53 0.84 -13.41
N SER A 115 -7.03 1.84 -12.75
CA SER A 115 -5.76 1.85 -12.03
C SER A 115 -5.99 2.23 -10.58
N LEU A 116 -4.95 2.08 -9.74
CA LEU A 116 -5.03 2.60 -8.37
C LEU A 116 -5.11 4.14 -8.38
N GLY A 117 -4.39 4.79 -9.30
CA GLY A 117 -4.45 6.25 -9.48
C GLY A 117 -5.84 6.77 -9.81
N THR A 118 -6.59 6.07 -10.68
CA THR A 118 -8.00 6.38 -10.97
C THR A 118 -8.87 6.28 -9.71
N ALA A 119 -8.74 5.19 -8.98
CA ALA A 119 -9.54 4.95 -7.78
C ALA A 119 -9.23 5.96 -6.66
N ILE A 120 -7.97 6.44 -6.56
CA ILE A 120 -7.56 7.53 -5.67
C ILE A 120 -8.29 8.82 -6.06
N SER A 121 -8.28 9.20 -7.35
CA SER A 121 -8.97 10.41 -7.82
C SER A 121 -10.45 10.39 -7.46
N GLU A 122 -11.15 9.28 -7.67
CA GLU A 122 -12.58 9.15 -7.34
C GLU A 122 -12.82 9.23 -5.82
N ALA A 123 -11.98 8.59 -5.00
CA ALA A 123 -12.11 8.64 -3.55
C ALA A 123 -11.86 10.05 -3.00
N ILE A 124 -10.86 10.77 -3.53
CA ILE A 124 -10.59 12.17 -3.15
C ILE A 124 -11.76 13.07 -3.54
N GLU A 125 -12.29 12.94 -4.77
CA GLU A 125 -13.44 13.72 -5.23
C GLU A 125 -14.64 13.52 -4.30
N LEU A 126 -14.94 12.30 -3.90
CA LEU A 126 -16.02 12.03 -2.94
C LEU A 126 -15.74 12.68 -1.58
N ALA A 127 -14.50 12.62 -1.08
CA ALA A 127 -14.14 13.29 0.17
C ALA A 127 -14.31 14.80 0.11
N MET A 128 -13.98 15.43 -1.02
CA MET A 128 -14.11 16.88 -1.22
C MET A 128 -15.58 17.34 -1.32
N THR A 129 -16.47 16.46 -1.75
CA THR A 129 -17.89 16.80 -2.00
C THR A 129 -18.83 16.31 -0.89
N THR A 130 -18.33 15.53 0.07
CA THR A 130 -19.12 15.00 1.19
C THR A 130 -18.78 15.73 2.48
N PRO A 131 -19.77 16.31 3.20
CA PRO A 131 -19.53 16.94 4.50
C PRO A 131 -18.94 15.95 5.53
N ASN A 132 -18.06 16.44 6.42
CA ASN A 132 -17.43 15.66 7.47
C ASN A 132 -16.80 14.35 6.96
N CYS A 133 -16.16 14.41 5.80
CA CYS A 133 -15.54 13.29 5.14
C CYS A 133 -14.04 13.51 4.95
N LYS A 134 -13.24 12.47 5.19
CA LYS A 134 -11.80 12.48 4.89
C LYS A 134 -11.42 11.32 4.00
N TYR A 135 -10.48 11.59 3.11
CA TYR A 135 -9.79 10.57 2.34
C TYR A 135 -8.70 9.91 3.18
N THR A 136 -8.63 8.59 3.14
CA THR A 136 -7.61 7.78 3.83
C THR A 136 -6.82 6.95 2.83
N LEU A 137 -5.54 6.68 3.12
CA LEU A 137 -4.63 6.03 2.18
C LEU A 137 -3.86 4.88 2.83
N GLY A 138 -3.74 3.76 2.13
CA GLY A 138 -3.17 2.52 2.64
C GLY A 138 -1.67 2.33 2.44
N SER A 139 -0.96 3.27 1.79
CA SER A 139 0.48 3.22 1.57
C SER A 139 0.99 4.58 1.06
N VAL A 140 2.27 4.67 0.65
CA VAL A 140 2.91 5.82 -0.01
C VAL A 140 3.24 6.97 0.93
N LEU A 141 2.27 7.51 1.66
CA LEU A 141 2.49 8.69 2.51
C LEU A 141 3.24 8.35 3.80
N SER A 142 4.02 9.32 4.27
CA SER A 142 4.92 9.14 5.41
C SER A 142 4.21 8.72 6.69
N HIS A 143 3.01 9.26 6.96
CA HIS A 143 2.23 8.87 8.14
C HIS A 143 1.80 7.40 8.11
N VAL A 144 1.46 6.88 6.93
CA VAL A 144 1.12 5.44 6.79
C VAL A 144 2.33 4.57 7.10
N THR A 145 3.50 4.93 6.56
CA THR A 145 4.75 4.21 6.85
C THR A 145 5.10 4.30 8.33
N LEU A 146 4.91 5.46 8.96
CA LEU A 146 5.10 5.64 10.41
C LEU A 146 4.20 4.71 11.22
N HIS A 147 2.91 4.64 10.92
CA HIS A 147 2.00 3.70 11.59
C HIS A 147 2.46 2.23 11.45
N GLN A 148 3.07 1.88 10.32
CA GLN A 148 3.54 0.52 10.07
C GLN A 148 4.87 0.19 10.77
N THR A 149 5.60 1.16 11.31
CA THR A 149 6.85 0.90 12.04
C THR A 149 6.63 0.06 13.31
N VAL A 150 5.42 -0.06 13.81
CA VAL A 150 5.09 -1.00 14.89
C VAL A 150 5.53 -2.44 14.55
N ILE A 151 5.49 -2.81 13.26
CA ILE A 151 5.92 -4.13 12.76
C ILE A 151 7.42 -4.35 13.03
N GLY A 152 8.25 -3.36 12.67
CA GLY A 152 9.69 -3.42 12.88
C GLY A 152 10.07 -3.31 14.35
N LEU A 153 9.37 -2.45 15.13
CA LEU A 153 9.58 -2.33 16.59
C LEU A 153 9.25 -3.63 17.33
N GLU A 154 8.24 -4.36 16.90
CA GLU A 154 7.95 -5.71 17.41
C GLU A 154 9.01 -6.72 16.94
N ALA A 155 9.40 -6.65 15.68
CA ALA A 155 10.40 -7.55 15.10
C ALA A 155 11.77 -7.39 15.81
N GLU A 156 12.18 -6.17 16.18
CA GLU A 156 13.40 -5.95 16.99
C GLU A 156 13.37 -6.76 18.28
N LYS A 157 12.27 -6.70 19.03
CA LYS A 157 12.11 -7.45 20.28
C LYS A 157 12.06 -8.96 20.04
N GLN A 158 11.41 -9.39 18.96
CA GLN A 158 11.32 -10.81 18.62
C GLN A 158 12.68 -11.38 18.20
N MET A 159 13.50 -10.61 17.49
CA MET A 159 14.87 -11.01 17.13
C MET A 159 15.77 -11.03 18.39
N GLU A 160 15.62 -10.09 19.31
CA GLU A 160 16.30 -10.11 20.62
C GLU A 160 15.95 -11.39 21.41
N MET A 161 14.66 -11.77 21.45
CA MET A 161 14.22 -13.01 22.10
C MET A 161 14.80 -14.27 21.42
N ALA A 162 15.04 -14.22 20.12
CA ALA A 162 15.71 -15.30 19.38
C ALA A 162 17.23 -15.32 19.58
N GLY A 163 17.81 -14.31 20.21
CA GLY A 163 19.26 -14.16 20.38
C GLY A 163 19.98 -13.81 19.08
N GLU A 164 19.28 -13.23 18.10
CA GLU A 164 19.81 -12.95 16.77
C GLU A 164 19.56 -11.48 16.35
N TYR A 165 20.30 -11.07 15.30
CA TYR A 165 20.11 -9.77 14.65
C TYR A 165 20.16 -9.98 13.12
N PRO A 166 19.29 -9.35 12.33
CA PRO A 166 19.20 -9.65 10.91
C PRO A 166 20.35 -9.05 10.09
N ASP A 167 21.03 -9.88 9.32
CA ASP A 167 22.01 -9.45 8.29
C ASP A 167 21.29 -8.84 7.07
N MET A 168 20.04 -9.25 6.83
CA MET A 168 19.25 -8.83 5.69
C MET A 168 17.77 -8.80 6.04
N ILE A 169 17.09 -7.73 5.63
CA ILE A 169 15.64 -7.58 5.74
C ILE A 169 15.06 -7.39 4.34
N ILE A 170 14.09 -8.22 3.98
CA ILE A 170 13.42 -8.16 2.67
C ILE A 170 11.95 -7.81 2.91
N GLY A 171 11.47 -6.77 2.26
CA GLY A 171 10.05 -6.38 2.28
C GLY A 171 9.46 -6.30 0.88
N CYS A 172 8.22 -6.75 0.70
CA CYS A 172 7.51 -6.54 -0.56
C CYS A 172 7.19 -5.05 -0.76
N PHE A 173 7.22 -4.58 -2.02
CA PHE A 173 7.11 -3.17 -2.33
C PHE A 173 5.96 -2.84 -3.27
N GLY A 174 4.90 -2.24 -2.73
CA GLY A 174 3.85 -1.54 -3.47
C GLY A 174 4.13 -0.03 -3.46
N GLY A 175 3.55 0.69 -2.51
CA GLY A 175 3.86 2.10 -2.24
C GLY A 175 4.95 2.34 -1.19
N GLY A 176 5.37 1.30 -0.46
CA GLY A 176 6.46 1.36 0.52
C GLY A 176 6.09 1.07 1.97
N SER A 177 4.80 0.97 2.33
CA SER A 177 4.39 0.82 3.73
C SER A 177 4.81 -0.51 4.37
N ASN A 178 4.80 -1.62 3.62
CA ASN A 178 5.28 -2.91 4.11
C ASN A 178 6.79 -2.87 4.36
N PHE A 179 7.55 -2.46 3.35
CA PHE A 179 9.00 -2.36 3.44
C PHE A 179 9.44 -1.39 4.54
N GLY A 180 8.92 -0.15 4.54
CA GLY A 180 9.28 0.85 5.55
C GLY A 180 8.86 0.43 6.96
N GLY A 181 7.70 -0.20 7.09
CA GLY A 181 7.20 -0.68 8.37
C GLY A 181 8.15 -1.65 9.09
N ILE A 182 8.70 -2.61 8.34
CA ILE A 182 9.66 -3.56 8.93
C ILE A 182 11.09 -3.03 8.95
N CYS A 183 11.53 -2.24 7.95
CA CYS A 183 12.93 -1.85 7.82
C CYS A 183 13.32 -0.63 8.67
N PHE A 184 12.46 0.38 8.80
CA PHE A 184 12.86 1.67 9.39
C PHE A 184 13.36 1.58 10.83
N PRO A 185 12.76 0.78 11.74
CA PRO A 185 13.33 0.59 13.07
C PRO A 185 14.77 0.06 13.03
N PHE A 186 15.04 -0.94 12.20
CA PHE A 186 16.39 -1.49 12.03
C PHE A 186 17.35 -0.53 11.31
N MET A 187 16.86 0.26 10.34
CA MET A 187 17.67 1.29 9.67
C MET A 187 18.18 2.35 10.66
N ARG A 188 17.42 2.64 11.73
CA ARG A 188 17.88 3.49 12.81
C ARG A 188 19.20 2.99 13.41
N HIS A 189 19.33 1.69 13.67
CA HIS A 189 20.55 1.09 14.17
C HIS A 189 21.71 1.19 13.15
N THR A 190 21.40 1.02 11.87
CA THR A 190 22.41 1.21 10.81
C THR A 190 22.91 2.64 10.78
N ILE A 191 22.02 3.63 10.83
CA ILE A 191 22.35 5.06 10.72
C ILE A 191 23.04 5.57 11.98
N LEU A 192 22.53 5.22 13.17
CA LEU A 192 23.02 5.79 14.44
C LEU A 192 24.13 4.97 15.10
N GLU A 193 24.13 3.65 14.91
CA GLU A 193 25.00 2.72 15.62
C GLU A 193 26.02 2.02 14.68
N GLY A 194 25.89 2.21 13.36
CA GLY A 194 26.78 1.60 12.36
C GLY A 194 26.56 0.11 12.15
N LYS A 195 25.42 -0.47 12.60
CA LYS A 195 25.11 -1.88 12.35
C LYS A 195 24.96 -2.15 10.86
N LYS A 196 25.46 -3.30 10.40
CA LYS A 196 25.45 -3.68 8.99
C LYS A 196 24.27 -4.61 8.74
N THR A 197 23.22 -4.07 8.13
CA THR A 197 22.06 -4.82 7.65
C THR A 197 21.75 -4.38 6.22
N ARG A 198 21.46 -5.32 5.33
CA ARG A 198 20.99 -5.04 3.98
C ARG A 198 19.46 -4.93 3.98
N TYR A 199 18.94 -3.94 3.30
CA TYR A 199 17.49 -3.68 3.18
C TYR A 199 17.08 -3.80 1.73
N ILE A 200 16.28 -4.81 1.39
CA ILE A 200 15.91 -5.14 0.02
C ILE A 200 14.42 -4.96 -0.19
N ALA A 201 14.04 -4.03 -1.06
CA ALA A 201 12.66 -3.87 -1.52
C ALA A 201 12.40 -4.76 -2.73
N ALA A 202 11.48 -5.72 -2.59
CA ALA A 202 11.08 -6.61 -3.68
C ALA A 202 9.78 -6.12 -4.32
N GLU A 203 9.85 -5.67 -5.57
CA GLU A 203 8.70 -5.20 -6.33
C GLU A 203 8.35 -6.14 -7.50
N PRO A 204 7.10 -6.13 -8.02
CA PRO A 204 6.76 -6.94 -9.19
C PRO A 204 7.36 -6.34 -10.46
N ALA A 205 7.95 -7.16 -11.31
CA ALA A 205 8.49 -6.75 -12.61
C ALA A 205 7.44 -6.16 -13.57
N SER A 206 6.14 -6.35 -13.28
CA SER A 206 5.03 -5.69 -13.99
C SER A 206 4.76 -4.26 -13.54
N CYS A 207 5.38 -3.80 -12.45
CA CYS A 207 5.23 -2.45 -11.90
C CYS A 207 6.53 -2.00 -11.22
N PRO A 208 7.66 -1.90 -11.99
CA PRO A 208 9.03 -1.81 -11.47
C PRO A 208 9.44 -0.34 -11.25
N LYS A 209 8.76 0.35 -10.33
CA LYS A 209 8.99 1.79 -10.10
C LYS A 209 10.33 2.12 -9.48
N LEU A 210 10.85 1.24 -8.59
CA LEU A 210 12.16 1.45 -7.95
C LEU A 210 13.32 1.09 -8.88
N THR A 211 13.18 -0.01 -9.64
CA THR A 211 14.25 -0.54 -10.49
C THR A 211 14.31 0.09 -11.87
N ARG A 212 13.16 0.54 -12.42
CA ARG A 212 13.06 1.10 -13.79
C ARG A 212 12.34 2.44 -13.86
N GLY A 213 11.78 2.92 -12.76
CA GLY A 213 11.15 4.24 -12.68
C GLY A 213 12.17 5.38 -12.65
N LYS A 214 11.67 6.60 -12.80
CA LYS A 214 12.49 7.82 -12.71
C LYS A 214 12.22 8.51 -11.38
N PHE A 215 13.26 9.07 -10.77
CA PHE A 215 13.10 9.95 -9.62
C PHE A 215 12.71 11.34 -10.12
N GLN A 216 11.48 11.73 -9.86
CA GLN A 216 10.91 13.02 -10.26
C GLN A 216 9.71 13.39 -9.40
N TYR A 217 9.27 14.64 -9.51
CA TYR A 217 7.97 15.04 -8.95
C TYR A 217 6.83 14.43 -9.77
N ASP A 218 5.87 13.80 -9.09
CA ASP A 218 4.71 13.20 -9.73
C ASP A 218 3.49 13.26 -8.80
N TYR A 219 2.30 13.10 -9.37
CA TYR A 219 1.05 12.99 -8.63
C TYR A 219 0.84 11.57 -8.10
N GLY A 220 0.18 11.46 -6.96
CA GLY A 220 -0.23 10.16 -6.41
C GLY A 220 -1.43 9.54 -7.12
N ASP A 221 -2.19 10.34 -7.90
CA ASP A 221 -3.43 9.97 -8.57
C ASP A 221 -3.47 10.42 -10.03
N GLU A 222 -4.36 9.82 -10.82
CA GLU A 222 -4.44 10.04 -12.26
C GLU A 222 -4.99 11.43 -12.65
N ALA A 223 -5.90 12.00 -11.84
CA ALA A 223 -6.50 13.31 -12.11
C ALA A 223 -5.67 14.49 -11.55
N GLY A 224 -4.61 14.23 -10.79
CA GLY A 224 -3.77 15.27 -10.20
C GLY A 224 -4.40 16.00 -9.01
N TYR A 225 -5.23 15.34 -8.23
CA TYR A 225 -5.85 15.90 -7.02
C TYR A 225 -4.93 15.83 -5.80
N THR A 226 -3.93 14.93 -5.84
CA THR A 226 -2.90 14.85 -4.79
C THR A 226 -1.80 15.89 -5.02
N PRO A 227 -1.06 16.27 -3.97
CA PRO A 227 0.11 17.13 -4.15
C PRO A 227 1.21 16.42 -4.98
N LEU A 228 2.01 17.22 -5.68
CA LEU A 228 3.24 16.75 -6.32
C LEU A 228 4.27 16.36 -5.26
N LEU A 229 4.76 15.13 -5.34
CA LEU A 229 5.74 14.59 -4.40
C LEU A 229 6.96 14.05 -5.15
N PRO A 230 8.19 14.24 -4.61
CA PRO A 230 9.39 13.65 -5.19
C PRO A 230 9.38 12.14 -4.93
N MET A 231 9.40 11.34 -6.00
CA MET A 231 9.31 9.88 -5.90
C MET A 231 9.96 9.17 -7.09
N PHE A 232 10.36 7.93 -6.89
CA PHE A 232 10.55 7.02 -8.02
C PHE A 232 9.19 6.63 -8.58
N THR A 233 8.96 6.87 -9.87
CA THR A 233 7.65 6.69 -10.51
C THR A 233 7.76 6.17 -11.93
N LEU A 234 6.72 5.46 -12.36
CA LEU A 234 6.47 5.06 -13.74
C LEU A 234 5.56 6.07 -14.47
N GLY A 235 5.13 7.13 -13.75
CA GLY A 235 4.17 8.13 -14.20
C GLY A 235 2.76 7.86 -13.68
N HIS A 236 2.05 8.92 -13.25
CA HIS A 236 0.71 8.81 -12.65
C HIS A 236 -0.37 8.25 -13.60
N ASN A 237 -0.12 8.26 -14.90
CA ASN A 237 -0.98 7.63 -15.92
C ASN A 237 -0.62 6.16 -16.21
N PHE A 238 0.37 5.59 -15.50
CA PHE A 238 0.79 4.21 -15.72
C PHE A 238 -0.29 3.21 -15.30
N ALA A 239 -0.70 2.37 -16.22
CA ALA A 239 -1.62 1.25 -15.99
C ALA A 239 -0.85 -0.07 -15.96
N PRO A 240 -0.74 -0.75 -14.82
CA PRO A 240 -0.04 -2.04 -14.73
C PRO A 240 -0.74 -3.12 -15.56
N ALA A 241 0.03 -4.05 -16.13
CA ALA A 241 -0.49 -5.21 -16.84
C ALA A 241 -1.46 -6.03 -15.98
N ASN A 242 -2.44 -6.69 -16.63
CA ASN A 242 -3.49 -7.46 -15.96
C ASN A 242 -3.01 -8.85 -15.48
N ILE A 243 -1.82 -8.91 -14.87
CA ILE A 243 -1.26 -10.11 -14.28
C ILE A 243 -1.37 -10.07 -12.76
N HIS A 244 -1.23 -11.22 -12.10
CA HIS A 244 -1.30 -11.28 -10.65
C HIS A 244 -0.05 -10.65 -10.03
N ALA A 245 -0.21 -9.59 -9.25
CA ALA A 245 0.86 -8.92 -8.50
C ALA A 245 0.41 -8.53 -7.08
N GLY A 246 -0.61 -9.20 -6.55
CA GLY A 246 -1.17 -8.97 -5.22
C GLY A 246 -1.64 -7.52 -5.04
N GLY A 247 -1.19 -6.84 -4.01
CA GLY A 247 -1.46 -5.42 -3.71
C GLY A 247 -0.34 -4.48 -4.15
N LEU A 248 0.55 -4.89 -5.07
CA LEU A 248 1.80 -4.19 -5.38
C LEU A 248 1.75 -3.39 -6.71
N ARG A 249 0.54 -3.04 -7.19
CA ARG A 249 0.30 -2.42 -8.49
C ARG A 249 0.12 -0.91 -8.40
N TYR A 250 1.09 -0.21 -7.84
CA TYR A 250 1.08 1.24 -7.74
C TYR A 250 2.27 1.85 -8.48
N HIS A 251 2.05 2.94 -9.22
CA HIS A 251 3.03 3.55 -10.12
C HIS A 251 4.19 4.24 -9.42
N GLY A 252 4.01 4.69 -8.17
CA GLY A 252 4.96 5.52 -7.43
C GLY A 252 5.44 4.89 -6.13
N ALA A 253 6.54 5.40 -5.61
CA ALA A 253 7.12 5.01 -4.32
C ALA A 253 6.97 6.14 -3.30
N GLY A 254 6.78 5.82 -2.04
CA GLY A 254 6.73 6.79 -0.95
C GLY A 254 8.00 7.66 -0.90
N VAL A 255 7.83 8.93 -0.51
CA VAL A 255 8.90 9.94 -0.54
C VAL A 255 10.13 9.51 0.26
N ILE A 256 9.93 9.04 1.49
CA ILE A 256 11.06 8.62 2.36
C ILE A 256 11.81 7.45 1.72
N VAL A 257 11.10 6.43 1.23
CA VAL A 257 11.72 5.26 0.60
C VAL A 257 12.45 5.66 -0.69
N SER A 258 11.87 6.57 -1.47
CA SER A 258 12.51 7.09 -2.68
C SER A 258 13.83 7.81 -2.35
N GLN A 259 13.86 8.57 -1.27
CA GLN A 259 15.09 9.22 -0.82
C GLN A 259 16.12 8.18 -0.34
N LEU A 260 15.73 7.20 0.46
CA LEU A 260 16.62 6.14 0.93
C LEU A 260 17.26 5.34 -0.21
N LEU A 261 16.50 5.06 -1.28
CA LEU A 261 17.05 4.40 -2.47
C LEU A 261 18.04 5.30 -3.21
N LYS A 262 17.71 6.59 -3.36
CA LYS A 262 18.60 7.58 -3.98
C LYS A 262 19.91 7.74 -3.21
N ASP A 263 19.87 7.64 -1.90
CA ASP A 263 21.03 7.76 -1.01
C ASP A 263 21.79 6.42 -0.83
N ASN A 264 21.41 5.37 -1.58
CA ASN A 264 21.99 4.03 -1.51
C ASN A 264 21.94 3.38 -0.11
N LEU A 265 20.95 3.73 0.69
CA LEU A 265 20.69 3.11 2.01
C LEU A 265 19.83 1.86 1.93
N MET A 266 19.33 1.52 0.76
CA MET A 266 18.56 0.31 0.47
C MET A 266 18.79 -0.16 -0.96
N GLU A 267 18.40 -1.40 -1.23
CA GLU A 267 18.44 -2.03 -2.54
C GLU A 267 17.01 -2.29 -3.05
N ALA A 268 16.85 -2.37 -4.36
CA ALA A 268 15.58 -2.75 -4.98
C ALA A 268 15.80 -3.88 -6.00
N VAL A 269 14.85 -4.82 -6.01
CA VAL A 269 14.84 -5.93 -6.98
C VAL A 269 13.43 -6.07 -7.56
N ASP A 270 13.34 -6.36 -8.86
CA ASP A 270 12.07 -6.69 -9.50
C ASP A 270 11.95 -8.21 -9.72
N ILE A 271 10.80 -8.77 -9.34
CA ILE A 271 10.54 -10.21 -9.36
C ILE A 271 9.48 -10.53 -10.42
N GLN A 272 9.79 -11.50 -11.29
CA GLN A 272 8.84 -12.01 -12.28
C GLN A 272 7.75 -12.87 -11.60
N GLN A 273 6.52 -12.80 -12.11
CA GLN A 273 5.39 -13.54 -11.57
C GLN A 273 5.67 -15.06 -11.46
N LEU A 274 6.24 -15.65 -12.51
CA LEU A 274 6.52 -17.09 -12.52
C LEU A 274 7.62 -17.50 -11.54
N GLU A 275 8.63 -16.65 -11.35
CA GLU A 275 9.67 -16.86 -10.34
C GLU A 275 9.08 -16.85 -8.93
N SER A 276 8.19 -15.87 -8.65
CA SER A 276 7.47 -15.80 -7.37
C SER A 276 6.64 -17.07 -7.11
N PHE A 277 5.93 -17.57 -8.12
CA PHE A 277 5.14 -18.80 -7.98
C PHE A 277 6.01 -20.04 -7.77
N ARG A 278 7.10 -20.18 -8.53
CA ARG A 278 8.05 -21.28 -8.34
C ARG A 278 8.70 -21.28 -6.97
N ALA A 279 8.96 -20.11 -6.40
CA ALA A 279 9.51 -19.99 -5.05
C ALA A 279 8.48 -20.35 -3.95
N GLY A 280 7.20 -20.24 -4.23
CA GLY A 280 6.10 -20.56 -3.32
C GLY A 280 5.67 -22.04 -3.34
N CYS A 281 5.99 -22.77 -4.42
CA CYS A 281 5.72 -24.21 -4.58
C CYS A 281 6.93 -25.04 -4.14
#